data_df3cc6b44e2cd0be7876d3ca600850f5
#
_entry.id   df3cc6b44e2cd0be7876d3ca600850f5
#
_cell.length_a   1.000
_cell.length_b   1.000
_cell.length_c   1.000
_cell.angle_alpha   90.00
_cell.angle_beta   90.00
_cell.angle_gamma   90.00
#
_symmetry.space_group_name_H-M   'P 1'
#
loop_
_entity.id
_entity.type
_entity.pdbx_description
1 polymer ?
#
loop_
_entity_poly.entity_id
_entity_poly.type
_entity_poly.pdbx_seq_one_letter_code
_entity_poly.pdbx_strand_id
1 'polypeptide(L)'
;MEPSPAFDPALAAKKLLRESRSGALATLLPASGGPYCSLVNVASAADGAPLLLISRLAVHTRNLLADPRVSLMLDERREGDPLEGARVMLQGDAAATDDPAARRRYLARHPEAEMFAGFADFAFYRIAVTGAHLVAGFGHIVDLKPSDILTETADAAALLAAEPEIVAHLNAQSAQAMAHHAGKLVAARSGQWRCVGIDPEGLDLQNGRAAVRVTFSERVRTPEALHRAVRQVAG
;
A
#
# COMPACT_ATOMS: atom_id res chain seq x y z
N MET A 1 19.28 19.15 22.62
CA MET A 1 19.19 18.10 21.60
C MET A 1 17.94 17.32 21.95
N GLU A 2 16.86 17.53 21.21
CA GLU A 2 15.64 16.74 21.42
C GLU A 2 15.95 15.28 21.16
N PRO A 3 15.45 14.33 21.99
CA PRO A 3 15.62 12.91 21.74
C PRO A 3 14.99 12.57 20.41
N SER A 4 15.73 11.87 19.54
CA SER A 4 15.17 11.30 18.30
C SER A 4 13.94 10.48 18.68
N PRO A 5 12.80 10.63 17.96
CA PRO A 5 11.60 9.85 18.29
C PRO A 5 11.95 8.36 18.27
N ALA A 6 11.45 7.64 19.28
CA ALA A 6 11.66 6.21 19.36
C ALA A 6 11.14 5.53 18.07
N PHE A 7 11.88 4.56 17.55
CA PHE A 7 11.48 3.80 16.35
C PHE A 7 10.14 3.08 16.60
N ASP A 8 9.16 3.33 15.73
CA ASP A 8 7.85 2.67 15.76
C ASP A 8 7.78 1.61 14.63
N PRO A 9 7.85 0.31 14.99
CA PRO A 9 7.85 -0.77 13.99
C PRO A 9 6.50 -0.90 13.26
N ALA A 10 5.38 -0.62 13.92
CA ALA A 10 4.06 -0.68 13.29
C ALA A 10 3.91 0.41 12.23
N LEU A 11 4.33 1.63 12.55
CA LEU A 11 4.33 2.75 11.59
C LEU A 11 5.27 2.48 10.41
N ALA A 12 6.45 1.92 10.64
CA ALA A 12 7.40 1.55 9.59
C ALA A 12 6.81 0.48 8.65
N ALA A 13 6.16 -0.55 9.18
CA ALA A 13 5.48 -1.58 8.39
C ALA A 13 4.30 -0.99 7.61
N LYS A 14 3.43 -0.18 8.23
CA LYS A 14 2.33 0.53 7.56
C LYS A 14 2.83 1.38 6.40
N LYS A 15 3.94 2.09 6.59
CA LYS A 15 4.55 2.89 5.52
C LYS A 15 4.96 2.02 4.33
N LEU A 16 5.61 0.88 4.57
CA LEU A 16 5.98 -0.05 3.50
C LEU A 16 4.75 -0.59 2.76
N LEU A 17 3.66 -0.95 3.47
CA LEU A 17 2.43 -1.39 2.84
C LEU A 17 1.82 -0.31 1.92
N ARG A 18 1.95 0.96 2.29
CA ARG A 18 1.33 2.08 1.57
C ARG A 18 2.20 2.63 0.45
N GLU A 19 3.52 2.58 0.59
CA GLU A 19 4.45 3.19 -0.37
C GLU A 19 5.02 2.21 -1.39
N SER A 20 5.06 0.89 -1.08
CA SER A 20 5.59 -0.11 -2.01
C SER A 20 4.70 -0.26 -3.25
N ARG A 21 5.35 -0.31 -4.41
CA ARG A 21 4.69 -0.50 -5.71
C ARG A 21 4.94 -1.88 -6.31
N SER A 22 5.88 -2.63 -5.77
CA SER A 22 6.20 -4.00 -6.16
C SER A 22 6.80 -4.74 -4.98
N GLY A 23 6.71 -6.06 -5.01
CA GLY A 23 7.23 -6.92 -3.98
C GLY A 23 7.58 -8.30 -4.51
N ALA A 24 8.34 -9.06 -3.73
CA ALA A 24 8.64 -10.45 -4.01
C ALA A 24 7.56 -11.34 -3.40
N LEU A 25 6.77 -11.98 -4.27
CA LEU A 25 5.69 -12.90 -3.88
C LEU A 25 6.21 -14.34 -3.89
N ALA A 26 6.18 -14.97 -2.75
CA ALA A 26 6.46 -16.40 -2.59
C ALA A 26 5.13 -17.19 -2.55
N THR A 27 5.10 -18.29 -3.29
CA THR A 27 4.00 -19.25 -3.40
C THR A 27 4.53 -20.69 -3.36
N LEU A 28 3.69 -21.68 -3.21
CA LEU A 28 4.08 -23.09 -3.12
C LEU A 28 3.78 -23.83 -4.42
N LEU A 29 4.78 -24.52 -4.98
CA LEU A 29 4.59 -25.36 -6.17
C LEU A 29 3.69 -26.55 -5.84
N PRO A 30 2.56 -26.78 -6.55
CA PRO A 30 1.59 -27.81 -6.19
C PRO A 30 2.17 -29.24 -6.20
N ALA A 31 3.11 -29.50 -7.12
CA ALA A 31 3.67 -30.86 -7.29
C ALA A 31 4.67 -31.24 -6.19
N SER A 32 5.37 -30.29 -5.58
CA SER A 32 6.48 -30.56 -4.66
C SER A 32 6.32 -29.90 -3.29
N GLY A 33 5.40 -28.94 -3.14
CA GLY A 33 5.37 -28.06 -1.98
C GLY A 33 6.56 -27.10 -1.91
N GLY A 34 7.43 -27.11 -2.92
CA GLY A 34 8.63 -26.27 -2.96
C GLY A 34 8.29 -24.77 -3.08
N PRO A 35 9.10 -23.88 -2.49
CA PRO A 35 8.89 -22.44 -2.60
C PRO A 35 9.18 -21.93 -4.00
N TYR A 36 8.32 -21.05 -4.51
CA TYR A 36 8.50 -20.34 -5.78
C TYR A 36 8.36 -18.84 -5.53
N CYS A 37 9.33 -18.04 -5.96
CA CYS A 37 9.35 -16.60 -5.78
C CYS A 37 9.26 -15.87 -7.12
N SER A 38 8.50 -14.79 -7.17
CA SER A 38 8.32 -13.93 -8.34
C SER A 38 8.14 -12.47 -7.97
N LEU A 39 8.53 -11.56 -8.85
CA LEU A 39 8.26 -10.13 -8.68
C LEU A 39 6.83 -9.82 -9.16
N VAL A 40 6.09 -9.06 -8.35
CA VAL A 40 4.72 -8.60 -8.68
C VAL A 40 4.57 -7.11 -8.40
N ASN A 41 3.68 -6.45 -9.15
CA ASN A 41 3.21 -5.12 -8.79
C ASN A 41 2.21 -5.21 -7.64
N VAL A 42 2.26 -4.24 -6.73
CA VAL A 42 1.46 -4.20 -5.49
C VAL A 42 0.78 -2.85 -5.35
N ALA A 43 -0.46 -2.86 -4.91
CA ALA A 43 -1.17 -1.71 -4.37
C ALA A 43 -1.75 -2.06 -2.98
N SER A 44 -2.41 -1.11 -2.32
CA SER A 44 -3.00 -1.33 -1.01
C SER A 44 -4.51 -1.06 -1.03
N ALA A 45 -5.29 -1.93 -0.42
CA ALA A 45 -6.68 -1.68 -0.07
C ALA A 45 -6.80 -0.55 0.98
N ALA A 46 -8.01 -0.12 1.29
CA ALA A 46 -8.24 0.94 2.27
C ALA A 46 -7.69 0.60 3.66
N ASP A 47 -7.76 -0.65 4.05
CA ASP A 47 -7.19 -1.16 5.30
C ASP A 47 -5.68 -1.45 5.24
N GLY A 48 -5.04 -1.30 4.07
CA GLY A 48 -3.61 -1.58 3.88
C GLY A 48 -3.31 -2.98 3.36
N ALA A 49 -4.28 -3.89 3.27
CA ALA A 49 -4.06 -5.23 2.74
C ALA A 49 -3.55 -5.17 1.29
N PRO A 50 -2.54 -6.00 0.92
CA PRO A 50 -1.97 -5.96 -0.43
C PRO A 50 -2.97 -6.39 -1.50
N LEU A 51 -2.94 -5.66 -2.62
CA LEU A 51 -3.70 -5.93 -3.84
C LEU A 51 -2.75 -6.27 -4.98
N LEU A 52 -3.10 -7.29 -5.75
CA LEU A 52 -2.36 -7.72 -6.93
C LEU A 52 -3.30 -7.73 -8.14
N LEU A 53 -2.74 -7.53 -9.35
CA LEU A 53 -3.39 -7.85 -10.63
C LEU A 53 -2.48 -8.81 -11.37
N ILE A 54 -2.89 -10.05 -11.48
CA ILE A 54 -2.05 -11.15 -11.99
C ILE A 54 -2.81 -12.03 -12.97
N SER A 55 -2.08 -12.55 -13.98
CA SER A 55 -2.62 -13.43 -15.01
C SER A 55 -2.71 -14.87 -14.50
N ARG A 56 -3.79 -15.57 -14.85
CA ARG A 56 -3.96 -17.03 -14.60
C ARG A 56 -2.91 -17.88 -15.33
N LEU A 57 -2.25 -17.32 -16.34
CA LEU A 57 -1.19 -18.02 -17.07
C LEU A 57 0.13 -18.05 -16.29
N ALA A 58 0.31 -17.14 -15.31
CA ALA A 58 1.51 -17.06 -14.50
C ALA A 58 1.64 -18.25 -13.54
N VAL A 59 2.87 -18.69 -13.28
CA VAL A 59 3.16 -19.79 -12.36
C VAL A 59 2.66 -19.50 -10.96
N HIS A 60 2.95 -18.30 -10.43
CA HIS A 60 2.50 -17.89 -9.10
C HIS A 60 0.97 -17.95 -8.97
N THR A 61 0.21 -17.61 -10.01
CA THR A 61 -1.25 -17.66 -9.96
C THR A 61 -1.76 -19.10 -9.92
N ARG A 62 -1.18 -19.98 -10.72
CA ARG A 62 -1.52 -21.43 -10.65
C ARG A 62 -1.19 -22.02 -9.28
N ASN A 63 -0.09 -21.58 -8.69
CA ASN A 63 0.32 -22.02 -7.36
C ASN A 63 -0.71 -21.59 -6.30
N LEU A 64 -1.06 -20.31 -6.25
CA LEU A 64 -2.00 -19.79 -5.25
C LEU A 64 -3.45 -20.29 -5.45
N LEU A 65 -3.84 -20.70 -6.66
CA LEU A 65 -5.14 -21.34 -6.88
C LEU A 65 -5.18 -22.76 -6.29
N ALA A 66 -4.04 -23.44 -6.20
CA ALA A 66 -3.91 -24.75 -5.56
C ALA A 66 -3.68 -24.64 -4.04
N ASP A 67 -2.93 -23.65 -3.60
CA ASP A 67 -2.64 -23.36 -2.19
C ASP A 67 -2.58 -21.83 -1.99
N PRO A 68 -3.57 -21.23 -1.31
CA PRO A 68 -3.68 -19.78 -1.20
C PRO A 68 -2.61 -19.12 -0.31
N ARG A 69 -1.85 -19.90 0.44
CA ARG A 69 -0.81 -19.40 1.33
C ARG A 69 0.30 -18.72 0.57
N VAL A 70 0.58 -17.49 0.95
CA VAL A 70 1.62 -16.67 0.32
C VAL A 70 2.48 -15.97 1.36
N SER A 71 3.67 -15.59 0.92
CA SER A 71 4.49 -14.60 1.62
C SER A 71 4.85 -13.50 0.64
N LEU A 72 4.65 -12.23 1.05
CA LEU A 72 4.95 -11.06 0.25
C LEU A 72 6.00 -10.21 0.98
N MET A 73 7.18 -10.06 0.39
CA MET A 73 8.20 -9.14 0.89
C MET A 73 8.08 -7.78 0.21
N LEU A 74 7.98 -6.73 1.02
CA LEU A 74 8.04 -5.33 0.61
C LEU A 74 9.28 -4.70 1.24
N ASP A 75 10.00 -3.88 0.47
CA ASP A 75 11.24 -3.25 0.89
C ASP A 75 11.25 -1.75 0.60
N GLU A 76 11.99 -1.02 1.43
CA GLU A 76 12.28 0.38 1.18
C GLU A 76 13.34 0.48 0.07
N ARG A 77 12.88 0.85 -1.15
CA ARG A 77 13.77 1.04 -2.29
C ARG A 77 14.48 2.38 -2.20
N ARG A 78 15.70 2.35 -1.73
CA ARG A 78 16.59 3.51 -1.63
C ARG A 78 17.95 3.21 -2.29
N GLU A 79 18.72 4.26 -2.55
CA GLU A 79 20.11 4.12 -2.97
C GLU A 79 20.97 3.55 -1.82
N GLY A 80 22.03 2.81 -2.14
CA GLY A 80 22.92 2.18 -1.19
C GLY A 80 22.68 0.69 -1.01
N ASP A 81 23.09 0.14 0.14
CA ASP A 81 22.89 -1.27 0.44
C ASP A 81 21.41 -1.58 0.71
N PRO A 82 20.79 -2.49 -0.09
CA PRO A 82 19.40 -2.88 0.11
C PRO A 82 19.11 -3.47 1.50
N LEU A 83 20.11 -4.02 2.18
CA LEU A 83 19.95 -4.62 3.51
C LEU A 83 19.89 -3.59 4.64
N GLU A 84 20.30 -2.34 4.40
CA GLU A 84 20.17 -1.26 5.37
C GLU A 84 18.75 -0.68 5.41
N GLY A 85 17.96 -0.83 4.32
CA GLY A 85 16.57 -0.39 4.24
C GLY A 85 15.62 -1.22 5.11
N ALA A 86 14.50 -0.61 5.49
CA ALA A 86 13.42 -1.35 6.12
C ALA A 86 12.79 -2.33 5.12
N ARG A 87 12.44 -3.51 5.59
CA ARG A 87 11.70 -4.53 4.83
C ARG A 87 10.71 -5.25 5.72
N VAL A 88 9.55 -5.56 5.17
CA VAL A 88 8.51 -6.34 5.84
C VAL A 88 8.15 -7.55 5.00
N MET A 89 8.11 -8.71 5.62
CA MET A 89 7.56 -9.93 5.05
C MET A 89 6.16 -10.13 5.62
N LEU A 90 5.16 -10.14 4.75
CA LEU A 90 3.78 -10.40 5.10
C LEU A 90 3.46 -11.87 4.83
N GLN A 91 2.78 -12.53 5.73
CA GLN A 91 2.19 -13.85 5.54
C GLN A 91 0.68 -13.71 5.41
N GLY A 92 0.04 -14.57 4.62
CA GLY A 92 -1.41 -14.55 4.46
C GLY A 92 -1.91 -15.48 3.38
N ASP A 93 -3.21 -15.37 3.13
CA ASP A 93 -3.89 -16.12 2.07
C ASP A 93 -4.33 -15.17 0.95
N ALA A 94 -3.97 -15.50 -0.29
CA ALA A 94 -4.36 -14.73 -1.46
C ALA A 94 -5.65 -15.28 -2.08
N ALA A 95 -6.65 -14.43 -2.26
CA ALA A 95 -7.91 -14.77 -2.90
C ALA A 95 -8.27 -13.77 -3.99
N ALA A 96 -8.94 -14.24 -5.04
CA ALA A 96 -9.49 -13.35 -6.05
C ALA A 96 -10.55 -12.42 -5.43
N THR A 97 -10.64 -11.20 -5.95
CA THR A 97 -11.60 -10.19 -5.49
C THR A 97 -12.20 -9.43 -6.66
N ASP A 98 -13.52 -9.25 -6.61
CA ASP A 98 -14.28 -8.41 -7.56
C ASP A 98 -14.66 -7.05 -6.93
N ASP A 99 -14.07 -6.71 -5.77
CA ASP A 99 -14.34 -5.45 -5.09
C ASP A 99 -13.98 -4.25 -5.99
N PRO A 100 -14.95 -3.39 -6.35
CA PRO A 100 -14.68 -2.21 -7.18
C PRO A 100 -13.69 -1.24 -6.52
N ALA A 101 -13.63 -1.17 -5.18
CA ALA A 101 -12.68 -0.33 -4.48
C ALA A 101 -11.25 -0.87 -4.62
N ALA A 102 -11.05 -2.18 -4.56
CA ALA A 102 -9.76 -2.81 -4.81
C ALA A 102 -9.27 -2.52 -6.23
N ARG A 103 -10.14 -2.68 -7.25
CA ARG A 103 -9.83 -2.34 -8.64
C ARG A 103 -9.43 -0.87 -8.78
N ARG A 104 -10.22 0.07 -8.27
CA ARG A 104 -9.92 1.50 -8.36
C ARG A 104 -8.58 1.85 -7.73
N ARG A 105 -8.30 1.37 -6.52
CA ARG A 105 -7.05 1.64 -5.80
C ARG A 105 -5.84 1.06 -6.52
N TYR A 106 -5.96 -0.17 -7.05
CA TYR A 106 -4.88 -0.78 -7.82
C TYR A 106 -4.56 0.04 -9.08
N LEU A 107 -5.57 0.40 -9.87
CA LEU A 107 -5.41 1.17 -11.10
C LEU A 107 -4.98 2.63 -10.85
N ALA A 108 -5.39 3.22 -9.72
CA ALA A 108 -4.85 4.50 -9.30
C ALA A 108 -3.35 4.42 -9.01
N ARG A 109 -2.86 3.32 -8.43
CA ARG A 109 -1.43 3.08 -8.18
C ARG A 109 -0.66 2.70 -9.45
N HIS A 110 -1.27 1.94 -10.34
CA HIS A 110 -0.70 1.39 -11.57
C HIS A 110 -1.58 1.71 -12.78
N PRO A 111 -1.63 2.98 -13.24
CA PRO A 111 -2.48 3.35 -14.36
C PRO A 111 -2.12 2.63 -15.67
N GLU A 112 -0.87 2.23 -15.84
CA GLU A 112 -0.40 1.41 -16.95
C GLU A 112 -1.09 0.03 -17.02
N ALA A 113 -1.62 -0.46 -15.91
CA ALA A 113 -2.31 -1.74 -15.84
C ALA A 113 -3.73 -1.72 -16.46
N GLU A 114 -4.30 -0.52 -16.72
CA GLU A 114 -5.63 -0.40 -17.34
C GLU A 114 -5.72 -1.14 -18.67
N MET A 115 -4.62 -1.16 -19.44
CA MET A 115 -4.56 -1.81 -20.75
C MET A 115 -4.83 -3.32 -20.73
N PHE A 116 -4.58 -4.01 -19.59
CA PHE A 116 -4.78 -5.45 -19.45
C PHE A 116 -5.72 -5.85 -18.30
N ALA A 117 -6.18 -4.89 -17.49
CA ALA A 117 -7.09 -5.15 -16.37
C ALA A 117 -8.47 -5.68 -16.80
N GLY A 118 -8.81 -5.60 -18.10
CA GLY A 118 -10.02 -6.17 -18.70
C GLY A 118 -9.82 -7.51 -19.40
N PHE A 119 -8.60 -8.04 -19.45
CA PHE A 119 -8.32 -9.31 -20.12
C PHE A 119 -8.86 -10.49 -19.30
N ALA A 120 -9.44 -11.48 -19.98
CA ALA A 120 -10.12 -12.62 -19.35
C ALA A 120 -9.20 -13.49 -18.47
N ASP A 121 -7.89 -13.45 -18.74
CA ASP A 121 -6.90 -14.19 -17.97
C ASP A 121 -6.32 -13.40 -16.78
N PHE A 122 -6.63 -12.11 -16.64
CA PHE A 122 -6.23 -11.30 -15.48
C PHE A 122 -7.33 -11.21 -14.44
N ALA A 123 -6.94 -11.25 -13.17
CA ALA A 123 -7.85 -11.02 -12.06
C ALA A 123 -7.17 -10.25 -10.94
N PHE A 124 -7.96 -9.49 -10.19
CA PHE A 124 -7.51 -8.86 -8.97
C PHE A 124 -7.50 -9.86 -7.82
N TYR A 125 -6.48 -9.78 -6.99
CA TYR A 125 -6.33 -10.59 -5.79
C TYR A 125 -6.07 -9.69 -4.60
N ARG A 126 -6.57 -10.12 -3.45
CA ARG A 126 -6.29 -9.50 -2.14
C ARG A 126 -5.62 -10.52 -1.25
N ILE A 127 -4.60 -10.10 -0.50
CA ILE A 127 -3.95 -10.93 0.51
C ILE A 127 -4.57 -10.63 1.87
N ALA A 128 -5.23 -11.63 2.47
CA ALA A 128 -5.66 -11.58 3.85
C ALA A 128 -4.46 -11.83 4.75
N VAL A 129 -3.89 -10.76 5.31
CA VAL A 129 -2.67 -10.81 6.11
C VAL A 129 -2.94 -11.52 7.44
N THR A 130 -2.14 -12.53 7.77
CA THR A 130 -2.20 -13.29 9.03
C THR A 130 -1.04 -12.98 9.97
N GLY A 131 0.04 -12.37 9.49
CA GLY A 131 1.19 -11.96 10.28
C GLY A 131 2.19 -11.18 9.44
N ALA A 132 3.12 -10.53 10.11
CA ALA A 132 4.21 -9.82 9.48
C ALA A 132 5.50 -9.91 10.29
N HIS A 133 6.63 -9.89 9.58
CA HIS A 133 7.97 -9.84 10.15
C HIS A 133 8.71 -8.64 9.57
N LEU A 134 9.00 -7.65 10.42
CA LEU A 134 9.70 -6.42 10.05
C LEU A 134 11.18 -6.52 10.42
N VAL A 135 12.04 -6.11 9.50
CA VAL A 135 13.46 -5.84 9.74
C VAL A 135 13.75 -4.41 9.26
N ALA A 136 14.20 -3.55 10.17
CA ALA A 136 14.48 -2.14 9.89
C ALA A 136 15.87 -1.74 10.43
N GLY A 137 16.93 -2.18 9.74
CA GLY A 137 18.30 -1.97 10.16
C GLY A 137 18.72 -2.85 11.33
N PHE A 138 19.84 -2.51 11.93
CA PHE A 138 20.42 -3.27 13.06
C PHE A 138 19.54 -3.13 14.32
N GLY A 139 19.16 -4.28 14.92
CA GLY A 139 18.46 -4.32 16.20
C GLY A 139 16.94 -4.13 16.15
N HIS A 140 16.37 -3.81 14.99
CA HIS A 140 14.91 -3.63 14.84
C HIS A 140 14.34 -4.81 14.05
N ILE A 141 14.16 -5.95 14.72
CA ILE A 141 13.55 -7.18 14.18
C ILE A 141 12.33 -7.48 15.04
N VAL A 142 11.13 -7.40 14.45
CA VAL A 142 9.86 -7.48 15.20
C VAL A 142 8.82 -8.26 14.42
N ASP A 143 8.15 -9.20 15.10
CA ASP A 143 6.92 -9.83 14.61
C ASP A 143 5.73 -8.95 14.95
N LEU A 144 4.87 -8.69 13.95
CA LEU A 144 3.71 -7.83 14.05
C LEU A 144 2.43 -8.61 13.74
N LYS A 145 1.37 -8.30 14.46
CA LYS A 145 0.03 -8.85 14.22
C LYS A 145 -0.65 -8.04 13.11
N PRO A 146 -1.66 -8.61 12.42
CA PRO A 146 -2.46 -7.85 11.45
C PRO A 146 -3.04 -6.56 12.03
N SER A 147 -3.51 -6.57 13.28
CA SER A 147 -4.03 -5.39 13.99
C SER A 147 -3.03 -4.25 14.16
N ASP A 148 -1.73 -4.54 14.14
CA ASP A 148 -0.68 -3.54 14.32
C ASP A 148 -0.39 -2.79 13.02
N ILE A 149 -0.60 -3.45 11.87
CA ILE A 149 -0.19 -2.96 10.55
C ILE A 149 -1.35 -2.65 9.59
N LEU A 150 -2.53 -3.22 9.84
CA LEU A 150 -3.73 -2.89 9.07
C LEU A 150 -4.51 -1.77 9.74
N THR A 151 -5.16 -0.95 8.92
CA THR A 151 -6.03 0.13 9.37
C THR A 151 -7.44 -0.40 9.59
N GLU A 152 -8.01 -0.19 10.78
CA GLU A 152 -9.44 -0.43 11.01
C GLU A 152 -10.27 0.49 10.10
N THR A 153 -11.29 -0.04 9.43
CA THR A 153 -12.09 0.70 8.44
C THR A 153 -13.59 0.67 8.71
N ALA A 154 -14.06 -0.17 9.63
CA ALA A 154 -15.49 -0.35 9.88
C ALA A 154 -16.19 0.93 10.39
N ASP A 155 -15.45 1.76 11.17
CA ASP A 155 -15.95 3.04 11.70
C ASP A 155 -15.88 4.21 10.70
N ALA A 156 -15.40 3.98 9.47
CA ALA A 156 -15.16 5.01 8.47
C ALA A 156 -15.86 4.73 7.13
N ALA A 157 -16.96 3.98 7.14
CA ALA A 157 -17.68 3.59 5.93
C ALA A 157 -18.11 4.79 5.07
N ALA A 158 -18.55 5.91 5.69
CA ALA A 158 -18.93 7.13 4.97
C ALA A 158 -17.74 7.78 4.25
N LEU A 159 -16.57 7.83 4.88
CA LEU A 159 -15.34 8.33 4.27
C LEU A 159 -14.94 7.48 3.06
N LEU A 160 -14.95 6.16 3.20
CA LEU A 160 -14.55 5.23 2.14
C LEU A 160 -15.55 5.20 0.97
N ALA A 161 -16.82 5.38 1.23
CA ALA A 161 -17.84 5.53 0.18
C ALA A 161 -17.60 6.81 -0.65
N ALA A 162 -17.18 7.90 -0.01
CA ALA A 162 -16.87 9.17 -0.67
C ALA A 162 -15.45 9.25 -1.26
N GLU A 163 -14.59 8.25 -1.02
CA GLU A 163 -13.19 8.26 -1.48
C GLU A 163 -13.03 8.60 -2.97
N PRO A 164 -13.79 7.99 -3.92
CA PRO A 164 -13.59 8.26 -5.34
C PRO A 164 -13.79 9.73 -5.70
N GLU A 165 -14.82 10.36 -5.17
CA GLU A 165 -15.15 11.78 -5.41
C GLU A 165 -14.10 12.70 -4.78
N ILE A 166 -13.66 12.38 -3.57
CA ILE A 166 -12.64 13.15 -2.86
C ILE A 166 -11.31 13.07 -3.59
N VAL A 167 -10.88 11.88 -4.00
CA VAL A 167 -9.64 11.69 -4.76
C VAL A 167 -9.70 12.46 -6.09
N ALA A 168 -10.82 12.40 -6.80
CA ALA A 168 -11.03 13.16 -8.04
C ALA A 168 -10.94 14.68 -7.79
N HIS A 169 -11.59 15.18 -6.73
CA HIS A 169 -11.55 16.59 -6.34
C HIS A 169 -10.13 17.05 -5.97
N LEU A 170 -9.39 16.30 -5.16
CA LEU A 170 -8.02 16.62 -4.80
C LEU A 170 -7.11 16.65 -6.04
N ASN A 171 -7.26 15.72 -6.96
CA ASN A 171 -6.47 15.65 -8.18
C ASN A 171 -6.84 16.73 -9.22
N ALA A 172 -8.05 17.31 -9.14
CA ALA A 172 -8.45 18.45 -9.95
C ALA A 172 -7.87 19.78 -9.45
N GLN A 173 -7.40 19.84 -8.21
CA GLN A 173 -6.70 21.01 -7.67
C GLN A 173 -5.30 21.14 -8.31
N SER A 174 -4.69 22.33 -8.21
CA SER A 174 -3.37 22.54 -8.79
C SER A 174 -2.34 21.57 -8.19
N ALA A 175 -1.38 21.09 -9.04
CA ALA A 175 -0.26 20.28 -8.59
C ALA A 175 0.52 20.95 -7.42
N GLN A 176 0.47 22.27 -7.34
CA GLN A 176 1.10 23.05 -6.27
C GLN A 176 0.38 22.88 -4.92
N ALA A 177 -0.96 22.79 -4.90
CA ALA A 177 -1.74 22.49 -3.71
C ALA A 177 -1.44 21.06 -3.21
N MET A 178 -1.33 20.09 -4.12
CA MET A 178 -0.97 18.70 -3.76
C MET A 178 0.47 18.59 -3.24
N ALA A 179 1.42 19.33 -3.84
CA ALA A 179 2.80 19.39 -3.34
C ALA A 179 2.86 20.05 -1.96
N HIS A 180 2.00 21.04 -1.68
CA HIS A 180 1.89 21.67 -0.38
C HIS A 180 1.32 20.72 0.68
N HIS A 181 0.28 19.95 0.35
CA HIS A 181 -0.27 18.89 1.21
C HIS A 181 0.73 17.75 1.50
N ALA A 182 1.62 17.48 0.56
CA ALA A 182 2.70 16.53 0.77
C ALA A 182 3.81 17.07 1.68
N GLY A 183 3.80 18.37 1.97
CA GLY A 183 4.65 19.05 2.93
C GLY A 183 6.14 18.88 2.72
N LYS A 184 6.90 19.07 3.77
CA LYS A 184 8.37 18.89 3.80
C LYS A 184 8.83 17.48 3.40
N LEU A 185 7.96 16.46 3.52
CA LEU A 185 8.24 15.08 3.12
C LEU A 185 8.47 14.93 1.59
N VAL A 186 7.92 15.86 0.80
CA VAL A 186 7.97 15.83 -0.65
C VAL A 186 8.70 17.03 -1.24
N ALA A 187 9.00 18.04 -0.44
CA ALA A 187 9.64 19.29 -0.87
C ALA A 187 10.98 19.10 -1.62
N ALA A 188 11.63 17.93 -1.44
CA ALA A 188 12.85 17.57 -2.14
C ALA A 188 12.62 16.92 -3.52
N ARG A 189 11.38 16.62 -3.90
CA ARG A 189 11.07 15.94 -5.17
C ARG A 189 10.11 16.80 -6.00
N SER A 190 10.66 17.52 -6.95
CA SER A 190 9.87 18.24 -7.97
C SER A 190 9.01 17.25 -8.77
N GLY A 191 7.79 17.65 -9.16
CA GLY A 191 6.92 16.83 -10.01
C GLY A 191 5.44 16.99 -9.70
N GLN A 192 4.61 16.29 -10.48
CA GLN A 192 3.16 16.31 -10.32
C GLN A 192 2.72 15.17 -9.39
N TRP A 193 2.45 15.51 -8.14
CA TRP A 193 1.88 14.59 -7.17
C TRP A 193 0.38 14.45 -7.36
N ARG A 194 -0.11 13.23 -7.26
CA ARG A 194 -1.54 12.92 -7.29
C ARG A 194 -1.91 12.03 -6.11
N CYS A 195 -3.10 12.23 -5.59
CA CYS A 195 -3.70 11.34 -4.60
C CYS A 195 -4.13 10.03 -5.30
N VAL A 196 -3.74 8.90 -4.74
CA VAL A 196 -4.07 7.56 -5.25
C VAL A 196 -4.89 6.73 -4.28
N GLY A 197 -5.13 7.24 -3.07
CA GLY A 197 -5.97 6.60 -2.07
C GLY A 197 -6.08 7.43 -0.80
N ILE A 198 -7.17 7.23 -0.08
CA ILE A 198 -7.48 7.84 1.21
C ILE A 198 -8.00 6.75 2.14
N ASP A 199 -7.62 6.83 3.39
CA ASP A 199 -8.18 6.01 4.45
C ASP A 199 -8.24 6.80 5.77
N PRO A 200 -8.77 6.23 6.86
CA PRO A 200 -8.93 6.96 8.13
C PRO A 200 -7.64 7.53 8.74
N GLU A 201 -6.48 7.04 8.32
CA GLU A 201 -5.19 7.41 8.90
C GLU A 201 -4.35 8.34 8.01
N GLY A 202 -4.73 8.56 6.72
CA GLY A 202 -3.93 9.42 5.84
C GLY A 202 -4.28 9.37 4.35
N LEU A 203 -3.41 10.00 3.57
CA LEU A 203 -3.44 10.07 2.11
C LEU A 203 -2.24 9.32 1.52
N ASP A 204 -2.47 8.60 0.44
CA ASP A 204 -1.43 8.00 -0.38
C ASP A 204 -1.19 8.87 -1.61
N LEU A 205 0.01 9.41 -1.72
CA LEU A 205 0.41 10.28 -2.83
C LEU A 205 1.42 9.58 -3.73
N GLN A 206 1.39 9.91 -5.03
CA GLN A 206 2.28 9.34 -6.02
C GLN A 206 2.73 10.38 -7.05
N ASN A 207 4.02 10.29 -7.45
CA ASN A 207 4.61 11.03 -8.55
C ASN A 207 5.51 10.06 -9.34
N GLY A 208 5.07 9.64 -10.52
CA GLY A 208 5.73 8.59 -11.27
C GLY A 208 5.89 7.30 -10.46
N ARG A 209 7.13 6.91 -10.19
CA ARG A 209 7.45 5.73 -9.35
C ARG A 209 7.58 6.06 -7.87
N ALA A 210 7.69 7.32 -7.51
CA ALA A 210 7.75 7.73 -6.11
C ALA A 210 6.36 7.66 -5.47
N ALA A 211 6.29 7.11 -4.28
CA ALA A 211 5.08 7.06 -3.46
C ALA A 211 5.41 7.59 -2.07
N VAL A 212 4.48 8.28 -1.45
CA VAL A 212 4.60 8.85 -0.10
C VAL A 212 3.27 8.71 0.62
N ARG A 213 3.33 8.30 1.86
CA ARG A 213 2.21 8.31 2.79
C ARG A 213 2.23 9.59 3.61
N VAL A 214 1.14 10.35 3.58
CA VAL A 214 0.87 11.49 4.47
C VAL A 214 -0.07 11.01 5.56
N THR A 215 0.43 10.90 6.78
CA THR A 215 -0.36 10.46 7.93
C THR A 215 -1.07 11.67 8.56
N PHE A 216 -2.34 11.51 8.91
CA PHE A 216 -3.09 12.52 9.66
C PHE A 216 -2.66 12.53 11.14
N SER A 217 -2.75 13.69 11.77
CA SER A 217 -2.51 13.83 13.22
C SER A 217 -3.58 13.13 14.05
N GLU A 218 -4.81 13.03 13.50
CA GLU A 218 -5.94 12.39 14.13
C GLU A 218 -6.66 11.49 13.11
N ARG A 219 -7.27 10.41 13.61
CA ARG A 219 -8.05 9.50 12.79
C ARG A 219 -9.29 10.18 12.21
N VAL A 220 -9.51 10.04 10.91
CA VAL A 220 -10.60 10.64 10.15
C VAL A 220 -11.66 9.59 9.81
N ARG A 221 -12.93 9.88 10.10
CA ARG A 221 -14.04 8.94 9.87
C ARG A 221 -15.08 9.44 8.85
N THR A 222 -15.08 10.72 8.56
CA THR A 222 -16.08 11.35 7.67
C THR A 222 -15.42 12.29 6.64
N PRO A 223 -16.09 12.58 5.52
CA PRO A 223 -15.59 13.54 4.53
C PRO A 223 -15.31 14.93 5.11
N GLU A 224 -16.14 15.42 6.03
CA GLU A 224 -15.99 16.74 6.65
C GLU A 224 -14.76 16.79 7.58
N ALA A 225 -14.50 15.69 8.32
CA ALA A 225 -13.30 15.58 9.13
C ALA A 225 -12.04 15.55 8.25
N LEU A 226 -12.10 14.88 7.08
CA LEU A 226 -11.01 14.87 6.12
C LEU A 226 -10.66 16.27 5.61
N HIS A 227 -11.65 17.08 5.24
CA HIS A 227 -11.39 18.46 4.79
C HIS A 227 -10.67 19.29 5.84
N ARG A 228 -10.90 19.04 7.14
CA ARG A 228 -10.14 19.71 8.23
C ARG A 228 -8.71 19.17 8.32
N ALA A 229 -8.55 17.85 8.30
CA ALA A 229 -7.23 17.20 8.40
C ALA A 229 -6.30 17.60 7.25
N VAL A 230 -6.81 17.64 6.02
CA VAL A 230 -6.04 18.05 4.82
C VAL A 230 -5.57 19.51 4.94
N ARG A 231 -6.41 20.41 5.48
CA ARG A 231 -5.99 21.82 5.72
C ARG A 231 -4.91 21.93 6.79
N GLN A 232 -4.94 21.10 7.82
CA GLN A 232 -3.91 21.10 8.88
C GLN A 232 -2.55 20.59 8.39
N VAL A 233 -2.54 19.63 7.48
CA VAL A 233 -1.29 19.14 6.85
C VAL A 233 -0.67 20.22 5.94
N ALA A 234 -1.49 21.15 5.41
CA ALA A 234 -1.09 22.22 4.51
C ALA A 234 -0.53 23.47 5.21
N GLY A 235 -0.72 23.64 6.50
CA GLY A 235 -0.22 24.77 7.32
C GLY A 235 1.06 24.42 8.02
#